data_6b5e1de2bcff6feee907b46550e90285
#
_entry.id   6b5e1de2bcff6feee907b46550e90285
#
_cell.length_a   1.000
_cell.length_b   1.000
_cell.length_c   1.000
_cell.angle_alpha   90.00
_cell.angle_beta   90.00
_cell.angle_gamma   90.00
#
_symmetry.space_group_name_H-M   'P 1'
#
loop_
_entity.id
_entity.type
_entity.pdbx_description
1 polymer ?
#
loop_
_entity_poly.entity_id
_entity_poly.type
_entity_poly.pdbx_seq_one_letter_code
_entity_poly.pdbx_strand_id
1 'polypeptide(L)'
;MAFRLFGRKEQKKPSIRKKALFSLGSIAVILVLSGVISILEYRRMSEYVSGLVSANIQSIVLSQELSDITEEYNHQMLAVVIQNDISIMPDFDKELFMSQSDALKNSITAPATLSVVQKVDESFDRFISTSQKFDEVFLADAINTGEWFFGTLQPAYNEFCHDMNELNTAIHGELHDNSTHFDATFYRSIIPGVVCVCAGLLLVVLLMYFTIANYVNPIYKIADGLNTYRSSGKRYAYILDGDDHLSDINAGVTELVEENMELKRRVKNLKEER
;
A
#
# COMPACT_ATOMS: atom_id res chain seq x y z
N MET A 1 59.99 15.38 36.24
CA MET A 1 59.75 16.09 34.99
C MET A 1 59.58 15.07 33.90
N ALA A 2 58.32 14.77 33.54
CA ALA A 2 58.01 13.84 32.46
C ALA A 2 57.09 14.53 31.48
N PHE A 3 57.67 14.96 30.36
CA PHE A 3 56.97 15.58 29.21
C PHE A 3 56.28 14.44 28.45
N ARG A 4 54.98 14.32 28.53
CA ARG A 4 54.16 13.44 27.69
C ARG A 4 54.04 14.05 26.31
N LEU A 5 54.74 13.49 25.34
CA LEU A 5 54.55 13.69 23.90
C LEU A 5 53.17 13.07 23.52
N PHE A 6 52.17 13.91 23.43
CA PHE A 6 50.91 13.53 22.78
C PHE A 6 51.18 13.43 21.28
N GLY A 7 51.35 12.23 20.79
CA GLY A 7 51.40 11.92 19.37
C GLY A 7 50.03 12.25 18.74
N ARG A 8 49.99 13.35 17.97
CA ARG A 8 48.87 13.73 17.15
C ARG A 8 48.72 12.65 16.07
N LYS A 9 47.79 11.71 16.24
CA LYS A 9 47.38 10.77 15.17
C LYS A 9 46.94 11.61 13.99
N GLU A 10 47.74 11.63 12.92
CA GLU A 10 47.30 12.10 11.61
C GLU A 10 46.06 11.31 11.20
N GLN A 11 44.91 11.92 11.30
CA GLN A 11 43.68 11.39 10.69
C GLN A 11 43.85 11.47 9.18
N LYS A 12 44.24 10.36 8.54
CA LYS A 12 44.27 10.22 7.08
C LYS A 12 42.86 10.59 6.58
N LYS A 13 42.71 11.76 6.00
CA LYS A 13 41.44 12.20 5.37
C LYS A 13 41.06 11.18 4.30
N PRO A 14 39.79 10.73 4.27
CA PRO A 14 39.37 9.71 3.32
C PRO A 14 39.52 10.20 1.90
N SER A 15 40.15 9.36 1.04
CA SER A 15 40.30 9.59 -0.39
C SER A 15 38.98 9.96 -1.05
N ILE A 16 39.04 10.84 -2.07
CA ILE A 16 37.89 11.26 -2.92
C ILE A 16 37.03 10.07 -3.35
N ARG A 17 37.67 8.97 -3.79
CA ARG A 17 36.99 7.74 -4.19
C ARG A 17 36.13 7.17 -3.04
N LYS A 18 36.64 7.15 -1.80
CA LYS A 18 35.90 6.66 -0.64
C LYS A 18 34.73 7.55 -0.29
N LYS A 19 34.89 8.90 -0.39
CA LYS A 19 33.77 9.84 -0.14
C LYS A 19 32.67 9.69 -1.18
N ALA A 20 33.03 9.61 -2.47
CA ALA A 20 32.06 9.42 -3.56
C ALA A 20 31.37 8.05 -3.48
N LEU A 21 32.12 6.97 -3.18
CA LEU A 21 31.57 5.62 -3.05
C LEU A 21 30.63 5.51 -1.84
N PHE A 22 30.97 6.16 -0.73
CA PHE A 22 30.12 6.18 0.47
C PHE A 22 28.81 6.97 0.24
N SER A 23 28.87 8.13 -0.41
CA SER A 23 27.67 8.91 -0.72
C SER A 23 26.76 8.21 -1.73
N LEU A 24 27.32 7.63 -2.80
CA LEU A 24 26.56 6.85 -3.79
C LEU A 24 25.97 5.58 -3.15
N GLY A 25 26.76 4.89 -2.31
CA GLY A 25 26.33 3.70 -1.59
C GLY A 25 25.19 4.00 -0.61
N SER A 26 25.22 5.13 0.11
CA SER A 26 24.14 5.50 1.03
C SER A 26 22.82 5.76 0.30
N ILE A 27 22.87 6.42 -0.86
CA ILE A 27 21.67 6.64 -1.69
C ILE A 27 21.13 5.30 -2.20
N ALA A 28 22.00 4.42 -2.72
CA ALA A 28 21.59 3.11 -3.19
C ALA A 28 20.92 2.27 -2.09
N VAL A 29 21.47 2.27 -0.87
CA VAL A 29 20.89 1.57 0.29
C VAL A 29 19.50 2.13 0.63
N ILE A 30 19.35 3.46 0.68
CA ILE A 30 18.05 4.10 0.98
C ILE A 30 17.02 3.73 -0.09
N LEU A 31 17.38 3.78 -1.38
CA LEU A 31 16.48 3.41 -2.46
C LEU A 31 16.06 1.93 -2.41
N VAL A 32 16.99 1.02 -2.12
CA VAL A 32 16.70 -0.40 -1.97
C VAL A 32 15.76 -0.64 -0.78
N LEU A 33 16.05 -0.04 0.38
CA LEU A 33 15.18 -0.15 1.56
C LEU A 33 13.79 0.41 1.29
N SER A 34 13.69 1.56 0.64
CA SER A 34 12.41 2.14 0.21
C SER A 34 11.64 1.20 -0.71
N GLY A 35 12.30 0.61 -1.71
CA GLY A 35 11.69 -0.36 -2.60
C GLY A 35 11.16 -1.61 -1.88
N VAL A 36 11.93 -2.15 -0.95
CA VAL A 36 11.52 -3.32 -0.15
C VAL A 36 10.30 -2.98 0.72
N ILE A 37 10.32 -1.84 1.41
CA ILE A 37 9.18 -1.39 2.24
C ILE A 37 7.93 -1.22 1.36
N SER A 38 8.04 -0.57 0.21
CA SER A 38 6.92 -0.36 -0.71
C SER A 38 6.32 -1.68 -1.21
N ILE A 39 7.15 -2.69 -1.52
CA ILE A 39 6.67 -4.01 -1.94
C ILE A 39 5.95 -4.73 -0.80
N LEU A 40 6.46 -4.66 0.42
CA LEU A 40 5.82 -5.28 1.59
C LEU A 40 4.47 -4.65 1.90
N GLU A 41 4.38 -3.31 1.86
CA GLU A 41 3.12 -2.60 2.07
C GLU A 41 2.11 -2.89 0.96
N TYR A 42 2.56 -2.95 -0.30
CA TYR A 42 1.68 -3.32 -1.43
C TYR A 42 1.10 -4.73 -1.26
N ARG A 43 1.91 -5.71 -0.83
CA ARG A 43 1.43 -7.08 -0.57
C ARG A 43 0.39 -7.10 0.54
N ARG A 44 0.65 -6.47 1.68
CA ARG A 44 -0.31 -6.37 2.80
C ARG A 44 -1.62 -5.76 2.35
N MET A 45 -1.55 -4.69 1.56
CA MET A 45 -2.72 -4.01 1.02
C MET A 45 -3.51 -4.91 0.08
N SER A 46 -2.84 -5.61 -0.83
CA SER A 46 -3.48 -6.54 -1.76
C SER A 46 -4.19 -7.69 -1.05
N GLU A 47 -3.59 -8.27 -0.02
CA GLU A 47 -4.19 -9.33 0.79
C GLU A 47 -5.42 -8.82 1.56
N TYR A 48 -5.32 -7.63 2.16
CA TYR A 48 -6.43 -6.99 2.88
C TYR A 48 -7.63 -6.73 1.97
N VAL A 49 -7.40 -6.13 0.79
CA VAL A 49 -8.45 -5.86 -0.22
C VAL A 49 -9.10 -7.15 -0.70
N SER A 50 -8.29 -8.13 -1.07
CA SER A 50 -8.79 -9.42 -1.57
C SER A 50 -9.66 -10.12 -0.51
N GLY A 51 -9.24 -10.10 0.76
CA GLY A 51 -9.99 -10.66 1.87
C GLY A 51 -11.34 -9.96 2.10
N LEU A 52 -11.35 -8.62 2.14
CA LEU A 52 -12.57 -7.82 2.31
C LEU A 52 -13.56 -8.01 1.18
N VAL A 53 -13.09 -7.93 -0.07
CA VAL A 53 -13.97 -8.08 -1.25
C VAL A 53 -14.56 -9.49 -1.28
N SER A 54 -13.76 -10.52 -1.00
CA SER A 54 -14.24 -11.89 -0.97
C SER A 54 -15.31 -12.11 0.13
N ALA A 55 -15.08 -11.64 1.35
CA ALA A 55 -16.01 -11.77 2.46
C ALA A 55 -17.33 -11.03 2.18
N ASN A 56 -17.26 -9.80 1.68
CA ASN A 56 -18.46 -9.01 1.38
C ASN A 56 -19.28 -9.60 0.23
N ILE A 57 -18.64 -10.08 -0.84
CA ILE A 57 -19.34 -10.77 -1.93
C ILE A 57 -20.01 -12.04 -1.41
N GLN A 58 -19.32 -12.81 -0.59
CA GLN A 58 -19.85 -14.02 0.00
C GLN A 58 -21.07 -13.74 0.88
N SER A 59 -21.03 -12.70 1.72
CA SER A 59 -22.17 -12.31 2.56
C SER A 59 -23.41 -11.93 1.74
N ILE A 60 -23.22 -11.16 0.64
CA ILE A 60 -24.31 -10.78 -0.27
C ILE A 60 -24.90 -12.01 -0.96
N VAL A 61 -24.06 -12.90 -1.49
CA VAL A 61 -24.52 -14.11 -2.17
C VAL A 61 -25.29 -15.02 -1.21
N LEU A 62 -24.76 -15.27 -0.02
CA LEU A 62 -25.41 -16.13 0.98
C LEU A 62 -26.75 -15.54 1.46
N SER A 63 -26.81 -14.22 1.68
CA SER A 63 -28.07 -13.58 2.06
C SER A 63 -29.13 -13.67 0.95
N GLN A 64 -28.72 -13.56 -0.31
CA GLN A 64 -29.62 -13.74 -1.45
C GLN A 64 -30.10 -15.20 -1.55
N GLU A 65 -29.21 -16.17 -1.42
CA GLU A 65 -29.57 -17.61 -1.43
C GLU A 65 -30.56 -17.96 -0.33
N LEU A 66 -30.37 -17.44 0.90
CA LEU A 66 -31.32 -17.62 2.00
C LEU A 66 -32.70 -17.04 1.68
N SER A 67 -32.73 -15.85 1.06
CA SER A 67 -33.97 -15.22 0.63
C SER A 67 -34.67 -16.04 -0.45
N ASP A 68 -33.93 -16.47 -1.49
CA ASP A 68 -34.48 -17.20 -2.63
C ASP A 68 -35.06 -18.56 -2.22
N ILE A 69 -34.37 -19.31 -1.35
CA ILE A 69 -34.88 -20.60 -0.82
C ILE A 69 -36.21 -20.41 -0.05
N THR A 70 -36.29 -19.36 0.76
CA THR A 70 -37.44 -19.08 1.57
C THR A 70 -38.61 -18.54 0.75
N GLU A 71 -38.35 -17.72 -0.26
CA GLU A 71 -39.32 -17.21 -1.21
C GLU A 71 -39.94 -18.35 -2.03
N GLU A 72 -39.07 -19.21 -2.57
CA GLU A 72 -39.54 -20.40 -3.33
C GLU A 72 -40.44 -21.28 -2.50
N TYR A 73 -40.05 -21.55 -1.24
CA TYR A 73 -40.91 -22.33 -0.31
C TYR A 73 -42.24 -21.64 -0.06
N ASN A 74 -42.27 -20.34 0.20
CA ASN A 74 -43.53 -19.59 0.42
C ASN A 74 -44.40 -19.60 -0.84
N HIS A 75 -43.85 -19.51 -2.05
CA HIS A 75 -44.57 -19.62 -3.31
C HIS A 75 -45.18 -21.01 -3.51
N GLN A 76 -44.45 -22.07 -3.16
CA GLN A 76 -44.96 -23.43 -3.23
C GLN A 76 -46.10 -23.67 -2.21
N MET A 77 -45.96 -23.14 -1.00
CA MET A 77 -47.04 -23.14 -0.01
C MET A 77 -48.31 -22.44 -0.51
N LEU A 78 -48.16 -21.28 -1.16
CA LEU A 78 -49.26 -20.58 -1.78
C LEU A 78 -49.94 -21.42 -2.89
N ALA A 79 -49.13 -22.13 -3.70
CA ALA A 79 -49.67 -23.04 -4.71
C ALA A 79 -50.54 -24.16 -4.13
N VAL A 80 -50.13 -24.75 -2.97
CA VAL A 80 -50.93 -25.74 -2.24
C VAL A 80 -52.31 -25.15 -1.84
N VAL A 81 -52.30 -23.91 -1.32
CA VAL A 81 -53.54 -23.21 -0.92
C VAL A 81 -54.44 -22.94 -2.14
N ILE A 82 -53.90 -22.44 -3.24
CA ILE A 82 -54.67 -22.11 -4.43
C ILE A 82 -55.24 -23.34 -5.13
N GLN A 83 -54.44 -24.42 -5.21
CA GLN A 83 -54.87 -25.67 -5.84
C GLN A 83 -55.73 -26.55 -4.92
N ASN A 84 -55.75 -26.21 -3.63
CA ASN A 84 -56.39 -26.99 -2.57
C ASN A 84 -55.95 -28.48 -2.61
N ASP A 85 -54.66 -28.71 -2.84
CA ASP A 85 -54.07 -30.04 -2.99
C ASP A 85 -52.85 -30.18 -2.09
N ILE A 86 -52.99 -30.92 -1.00
CA ILE A 86 -51.95 -31.19 -0.03
C ILE A 86 -50.84 -32.09 -0.59
N SER A 87 -51.13 -32.83 -1.68
CA SER A 87 -50.13 -33.74 -2.25
C SER A 87 -48.92 -33.03 -2.86
N ILE A 88 -49.05 -31.73 -3.15
CA ILE A 88 -47.95 -30.87 -3.66
C ILE A 88 -47.26 -30.07 -2.54
N MET A 89 -47.49 -30.44 -1.28
CA MET A 89 -46.85 -29.77 -0.13
C MET A 89 -45.35 -29.82 -0.25
N PRO A 90 -44.64 -28.65 -0.24
CA PRO A 90 -43.20 -28.62 -0.34
C PRO A 90 -42.54 -29.11 0.95
N ASP A 91 -41.40 -29.76 0.78
CA ASP A 91 -40.49 -30.08 1.88
C ASP A 91 -39.41 -28.96 1.97
N PHE A 92 -39.24 -28.42 3.17
CA PHE A 92 -38.26 -27.37 3.40
C PHE A 92 -36.96 -27.98 3.91
N ASP A 93 -35.84 -27.76 3.15
CA ASP A 93 -34.52 -28.18 3.59
C ASP A 93 -33.96 -27.20 4.65
N LYS A 94 -34.36 -27.49 5.91
CA LYS A 94 -33.90 -26.70 7.06
C LYS A 94 -32.41 -26.85 7.30
N GLU A 95 -31.78 -27.99 6.98
CA GLU A 95 -30.36 -28.21 7.18
C GLU A 95 -29.54 -27.34 6.22
N LEU A 96 -29.95 -27.23 4.97
CA LEU A 96 -29.36 -26.36 3.99
C LEU A 96 -29.43 -24.89 4.42
N PHE A 97 -30.61 -24.43 4.84
CA PHE A 97 -30.80 -23.05 5.33
C PHE A 97 -29.89 -22.73 6.52
N MET A 98 -29.85 -23.60 7.52
CA MET A 98 -29.00 -23.40 8.71
C MET A 98 -27.51 -23.41 8.36
N SER A 99 -27.10 -24.29 7.44
CA SER A 99 -25.70 -24.33 6.96
C SER A 99 -25.31 -23.03 6.25
N GLN A 100 -26.17 -22.47 5.44
CA GLN A 100 -25.93 -21.18 4.75
C GLN A 100 -25.96 -19.99 5.72
N SER A 101 -26.89 -20.01 6.71
CA SER A 101 -26.94 -19.00 7.77
C SER A 101 -25.64 -19.00 8.60
N ASP A 102 -25.12 -20.17 8.95
CA ASP A 102 -23.85 -20.29 9.67
C ASP A 102 -22.65 -19.85 8.81
N ALA A 103 -22.65 -20.14 7.51
CA ALA A 103 -21.65 -19.65 6.57
C ALA A 103 -21.71 -18.11 6.47
N LEU A 104 -22.92 -17.54 6.44
CA LEU A 104 -23.13 -16.09 6.45
C LEU A 104 -22.58 -15.44 7.73
N LYS A 105 -22.88 -16.00 8.91
CA LYS A 105 -22.33 -15.54 10.20
C LYS A 105 -20.82 -15.52 10.22
N ASN A 106 -20.19 -16.55 9.63
CA ASN A 106 -18.74 -16.65 9.56
C ASN A 106 -18.10 -15.65 8.57
N SER A 107 -18.85 -15.14 7.60
CA SER A 107 -18.38 -14.14 6.63
C SER A 107 -18.51 -12.69 7.13
N ILE A 108 -19.35 -12.45 8.14
CA ILE A 108 -19.64 -11.14 8.73
C ILE A 108 -18.65 -10.87 9.88
N THR A 109 -18.06 -9.68 9.88
CA THR A 109 -17.10 -9.26 10.92
C THR A 109 -17.67 -8.24 11.90
N ALA A 110 -18.68 -7.48 11.49
CA ALA A 110 -19.27 -6.44 12.34
C ALA A 110 -20.28 -7.04 13.34
N PRO A 111 -20.12 -6.81 14.66
CA PRO A 111 -21.05 -7.31 15.67
C PRO A 111 -22.50 -6.81 15.50
N ALA A 112 -22.68 -5.60 14.96
CA ALA A 112 -23.99 -5.04 14.66
C ALA A 112 -24.71 -5.86 13.58
N THR A 113 -24.03 -6.23 12.50
CA THR A 113 -24.58 -7.06 11.42
C THR A 113 -24.88 -8.48 11.91
N LEU A 114 -24.02 -9.06 12.77
CA LEU A 114 -24.29 -10.36 13.40
C LEU A 114 -25.56 -10.37 14.24
N SER A 115 -25.89 -9.26 14.92
CA SER A 115 -27.16 -9.17 15.69
C SER A 115 -28.37 -9.17 14.78
N VAL A 116 -28.28 -8.66 13.56
CA VAL A 116 -29.35 -8.71 12.56
C VAL A 116 -29.50 -10.12 12.00
N VAL A 117 -28.40 -10.85 11.75
CA VAL A 117 -28.50 -12.29 11.36
C VAL A 117 -29.26 -13.11 12.40
N GLN A 118 -29.03 -12.84 13.69
CA GLN A 118 -29.76 -13.53 14.73
C GLN A 118 -31.29 -13.24 14.67
N LYS A 119 -31.70 -12.01 14.37
CA LYS A 119 -33.13 -11.68 14.15
C LYS A 119 -33.69 -12.45 12.94
N VAL A 120 -32.93 -12.56 11.86
CA VAL A 120 -33.32 -13.36 10.70
C VAL A 120 -33.53 -14.82 11.06
N ASP A 121 -32.61 -15.42 11.82
CA ASP A 121 -32.81 -16.80 12.29
C ASP A 121 -34.09 -16.96 13.14
N GLU A 122 -34.35 -16.00 14.02
CA GLU A 122 -35.56 -16.03 14.88
C GLU A 122 -36.85 -15.86 14.07
N SER A 123 -36.89 -14.97 13.09
CA SER A 123 -38.07 -14.80 12.22
C SER A 123 -38.22 -15.96 11.24
N PHE A 124 -37.13 -16.53 10.77
CA PHE A 124 -37.15 -17.78 10.00
C PHE A 124 -37.72 -18.96 10.79
N ASP A 125 -37.25 -19.17 12.03
CA ASP A 125 -37.79 -20.25 12.88
C ASP A 125 -39.30 -20.06 13.17
N ARG A 126 -39.76 -18.80 13.32
CA ARG A 126 -41.18 -18.48 13.42
C ARG A 126 -41.98 -18.85 12.17
N PHE A 127 -41.45 -18.47 11.00
CA PHE A 127 -42.06 -18.77 9.71
C PHE A 127 -42.18 -20.28 9.49
N ILE A 128 -41.06 -21.03 9.65
CA ILE A 128 -41.05 -22.49 9.46
C ILE A 128 -41.93 -23.22 10.47
N SER A 129 -41.85 -22.83 11.75
CA SER A 129 -42.74 -23.46 12.78
C SER A 129 -44.22 -23.17 12.54
N THR A 130 -44.53 -22.04 11.92
CA THR A 130 -45.90 -21.70 11.50
C THR A 130 -46.31 -22.54 10.29
N SER A 131 -45.44 -22.66 9.27
CA SER A 131 -45.74 -23.44 8.07
C SER A 131 -45.97 -24.93 8.36
N GLN A 132 -45.23 -25.51 9.32
CA GLN A 132 -45.43 -26.90 9.75
C GLN A 132 -46.80 -27.19 10.32
N LYS A 133 -47.58 -26.19 10.74
CA LYS A 133 -48.97 -26.36 11.20
C LYS A 133 -49.98 -26.44 10.06
N PHE A 134 -49.54 -26.25 8.82
CA PHE A 134 -50.39 -26.21 7.64
C PHE A 134 -51.21 -27.53 7.48
N ASP A 135 -50.55 -28.67 7.69
CA ASP A 135 -51.22 -29.98 7.59
C ASP A 135 -52.42 -30.10 8.56
N GLU A 136 -52.24 -29.66 9.80
CA GLU A 136 -53.29 -29.66 10.79
C GLU A 136 -54.45 -28.74 10.39
N VAL A 137 -54.12 -27.55 9.87
CA VAL A 137 -55.13 -26.57 9.41
C VAL A 137 -55.88 -27.09 8.20
N PHE A 138 -55.17 -27.69 7.23
CA PHE A 138 -55.76 -28.25 6.02
C PHE A 138 -56.70 -29.41 6.32
N LEU A 139 -56.35 -30.30 7.25
CA LEU A 139 -57.14 -31.43 7.67
C LEU A 139 -58.37 -30.99 8.49
N ALA A 140 -58.29 -29.88 9.23
CA ALA A 140 -59.41 -29.37 10.05
C ALA A 140 -60.47 -28.67 9.21
N ASP A 141 -60.05 -27.80 8.25
CA ASP A 141 -60.93 -27.07 7.35
C ASP A 141 -60.23 -26.60 6.09
N ALA A 142 -60.27 -27.41 5.04
CA ALA A 142 -59.65 -27.10 3.75
C ALA A 142 -60.19 -25.82 3.09
N ILE A 143 -61.40 -25.36 3.45
CA ILE A 143 -62.03 -24.15 2.88
C ILE A 143 -61.40 -22.88 3.46
N ASN A 144 -60.94 -22.92 4.71
CA ASN A 144 -60.39 -21.76 5.41
C ASN A 144 -58.83 -21.70 5.38
N THR A 145 -58.19 -22.60 4.66
CA THR A 145 -56.71 -22.59 4.53
C THR A 145 -56.19 -21.29 3.93
N GLY A 146 -56.94 -20.66 3.02
CA GLY A 146 -56.59 -19.34 2.46
C GLY A 146 -56.58 -18.22 3.52
N GLU A 147 -57.57 -18.19 4.41
CA GLU A 147 -57.64 -17.21 5.50
C GLU A 147 -56.49 -17.40 6.46
N TRP A 148 -56.19 -18.64 6.83
CA TRP A 148 -55.02 -18.95 7.66
C TRP A 148 -53.69 -18.59 6.99
N PHE A 149 -53.53 -18.91 5.70
CA PHE A 149 -52.31 -18.56 4.94
C PHE A 149 -52.08 -17.05 4.96
N PHE A 150 -53.08 -16.25 4.55
CA PHE A 150 -52.91 -14.79 4.47
C PHE A 150 -52.97 -14.10 5.84
N GLY A 151 -53.66 -14.68 6.83
CA GLY A 151 -53.80 -14.10 8.17
C GLY A 151 -52.73 -14.51 9.17
N THR A 152 -52.03 -15.65 8.93
CA THR A 152 -51.06 -16.21 9.90
C THR A 152 -49.68 -16.49 9.29
N LEU A 153 -49.62 -17.25 8.19
CA LEU A 153 -48.35 -17.65 7.60
C LEU A 153 -47.68 -16.47 6.85
N GLN A 154 -48.45 -15.75 6.03
CA GLN A 154 -47.92 -14.62 5.27
C GLN A 154 -47.38 -13.48 6.15
N PRO A 155 -47.98 -13.11 7.30
CA PRO A 155 -47.38 -12.17 8.23
C PRO A 155 -46.03 -12.65 8.79
N ALA A 156 -45.87 -13.94 9.13
CA ALA A 156 -44.58 -14.49 9.57
C ALA A 156 -43.53 -14.47 8.47
N TYR A 157 -43.91 -14.76 7.22
CA TYR A 157 -43.04 -14.61 6.07
C TYR A 157 -42.64 -13.15 5.83
N ASN A 158 -43.58 -12.22 5.93
CA ASN A 158 -43.30 -10.79 5.77
C ASN A 158 -42.33 -10.25 6.84
N GLU A 159 -42.41 -10.76 8.08
CA GLU A 159 -41.47 -10.45 9.16
C GLU A 159 -40.05 -10.94 8.78
N PHE A 160 -39.93 -12.17 8.30
CA PHE A 160 -38.67 -12.69 7.79
C PHE A 160 -38.10 -11.82 6.63
N CYS A 161 -38.96 -11.47 5.65
CA CYS A 161 -38.54 -10.59 4.55
C CYS A 161 -38.05 -9.21 5.03
N HIS A 162 -38.75 -8.68 6.08
CA HIS A 162 -38.31 -7.40 6.69
C HIS A 162 -36.93 -7.52 7.32
N ASP A 163 -36.69 -8.57 8.11
CA ASP A 163 -35.38 -8.80 8.75
C ASP A 163 -34.27 -9.10 7.73
N MET A 164 -34.58 -9.81 6.64
CA MET A 164 -33.65 -10.00 5.51
C MET A 164 -33.29 -8.68 4.82
N ASN A 165 -34.24 -7.76 4.66
CA ASN A 165 -33.96 -6.42 4.12
C ASN A 165 -33.10 -5.59 5.09
N GLU A 166 -33.36 -5.69 6.41
CA GLU A 166 -32.51 -5.07 7.44
C GLU A 166 -31.09 -5.64 7.37
N LEU A 167 -30.95 -6.95 7.22
CA LEU A 167 -29.66 -7.61 7.04
C LEU A 167 -28.91 -7.15 5.78
N ASN A 168 -29.58 -7.12 4.63
CA ASN A 168 -28.98 -6.63 3.39
C ASN A 168 -28.50 -5.17 3.53
N THR A 169 -29.30 -4.33 4.19
CA THR A 169 -28.92 -2.95 4.49
C THR A 169 -27.67 -2.87 5.39
N ALA A 170 -27.60 -3.72 6.42
CA ALA A 170 -26.46 -3.80 7.32
C ALA A 170 -25.19 -4.29 6.60
N ILE A 171 -25.30 -5.31 5.75
CA ILE A 171 -24.16 -5.81 4.93
C ILE A 171 -23.65 -4.72 3.97
N HIS A 172 -24.56 -3.98 3.32
CA HIS A 172 -24.17 -2.85 2.46
C HIS A 172 -23.54 -1.71 3.26
N GLY A 173 -24.02 -1.45 4.48
CA GLY A 173 -23.40 -0.48 5.40
C GLY A 173 -21.98 -0.90 5.78
N GLU A 174 -21.76 -2.16 6.15
CA GLU A 174 -20.44 -2.71 6.46
C GLU A 174 -19.49 -2.61 5.26
N LEU A 175 -19.98 -2.89 4.05
CA LEU A 175 -19.21 -2.72 2.82
C LEU A 175 -18.78 -1.26 2.60
N HIS A 176 -19.70 -0.32 2.84
CA HIS A 176 -19.40 1.11 2.72
C HIS A 176 -18.37 1.56 3.76
N ASP A 177 -18.52 1.18 5.01
CA ASP A 177 -17.58 1.49 6.09
C ASP A 177 -16.19 0.90 5.83
N ASN A 178 -16.15 -0.36 5.38
CA ASN A 178 -14.91 -1.01 4.97
C ASN A 178 -14.24 -0.28 3.80
N SER A 179 -15.00 0.25 2.83
CA SER A 179 -14.47 1.05 1.71
C SER A 179 -13.86 2.36 2.19
N THR A 180 -14.47 3.06 3.14
CA THR A 180 -13.94 4.31 3.70
C THR A 180 -12.68 4.08 4.55
N HIS A 181 -12.65 2.99 5.33
CA HIS A 181 -11.44 2.55 6.03
C HIS A 181 -10.31 2.15 5.08
N PHE A 182 -10.65 1.56 3.93
CA PHE A 182 -9.71 1.24 2.88
C PHE A 182 -9.01 2.50 2.36
N ASP A 183 -9.75 3.54 2.00
CA ASP A 183 -9.19 4.80 1.51
C ASP A 183 -8.20 5.41 2.53
N ALA A 184 -8.56 5.46 3.80
CA ALA A 184 -7.69 5.95 4.86
C ALA A 184 -6.40 5.11 5.01
N THR A 185 -6.51 3.79 4.93
CA THR A 185 -5.38 2.85 5.04
C THR A 185 -4.51 2.92 3.79
N PHE A 186 -5.09 3.08 2.61
CA PHE A 186 -4.39 3.25 1.34
C PHE A 186 -3.48 4.48 1.35
N TYR A 187 -4.01 5.65 1.74
CA TYR A 187 -3.19 6.86 1.88
C TYR A 187 -2.08 6.69 2.91
N ARG A 188 -2.36 6.07 4.04
CA ARG A 188 -1.35 5.81 5.08
C ARG A 188 -0.23 4.87 4.59
N SER A 189 -0.52 3.95 3.71
CA SER A 189 0.46 3.03 3.12
C SER A 189 1.30 3.68 2.02
N ILE A 190 0.73 4.58 1.21
CA ILE A 190 1.45 5.28 0.12
C ILE A 190 2.38 6.38 0.64
N ILE A 191 2.00 7.11 1.69
CA ILE A 191 2.77 8.25 2.21
C ILE A 191 4.23 7.91 2.49
N PRO A 192 4.59 6.81 3.18
CA PRO A 192 6.00 6.45 3.41
C PRO A 192 6.78 6.23 2.11
N GLY A 193 6.17 5.62 1.11
CA GLY A 193 6.78 5.40 -0.20
C GLY A 193 7.10 6.73 -0.92
N VAL A 194 6.13 7.64 -0.96
CA VAL A 194 6.30 8.97 -1.55
C VAL A 194 7.38 9.77 -0.82
N VAL A 195 7.38 9.76 0.52
CA VAL A 195 8.40 10.44 1.33
C VAL A 195 9.80 9.89 1.03
N CYS A 196 9.95 8.57 0.92
CA CYS A 196 11.23 7.95 0.58
C CYS A 196 11.71 8.34 -0.83
N VAL A 197 10.84 8.41 -1.82
CA VAL A 197 11.19 8.85 -3.18
C VAL A 197 11.61 10.32 -3.17
N CYS A 198 10.88 11.19 -2.49
CA CYS A 198 11.23 12.61 -2.34
C CYS A 198 12.58 12.79 -1.64
N ALA A 199 12.82 12.06 -0.55
CA ALA A 199 14.10 12.07 0.16
C ALA A 199 15.25 11.59 -0.74
N GLY A 200 15.03 10.51 -1.50
CA GLY A 200 16.00 10.00 -2.47
C GLY A 200 16.36 11.02 -3.55
N LEU A 201 15.36 11.69 -4.14
CA LEU A 201 15.58 12.76 -5.12
C LEU A 201 16.36 13.93 -4.53
N LEU A 202 16.03 14.36 -3.32
CA LEU A 202 16.75 15.44 -2.62
C LEU A 202 18.22 15.07 -2.40
N LEU A 203 18.50 13.83 -1.99
CA LEU A 203 19.87 13.34 -1.83
C LEU A 203 20.63 13.30 -3.15
N VAL A 204 20.01 12.93 -4.27
CA VAL A 204 20.62 12.98 -5.60
C VAL A 204 20.98 14.42 -5.99
N VAL A 205 20.08 15.38 -5.76
CA VAL A 205 20.34 16.80 -6.03
C VAL A 205 21.51 17.33 -5.19
N LEU A 206 21.52 16.99 -3.88
CA LEU A 206 22.62 17.36 -2.99
C LEU A 206 23.96 16.73 -3.43
N LEU A 207 23.94 15.47 -3.85
CA LEU A 207 25.15 14.81 -4.37
C LEU A 207 25.64 15.48 -5.66
N MET A 208 24.73 15.82 -6.56
CA MET A 208 25.07 16.53 -7.80
C MET A 208 25.69 17.90 -7.50
N TYR A 209 25.08 18.67 -6.59
CA TYR A 209 25.63 19.95 -6.14
C TYR A 209 27.03 19.79 -5.52
N PHE A 210 27.20 18.82 -4.62
CA PHE A 210 28.47 18.51 -3.98
C PHE A 210 29.56 18.13 -5.02
N THR A 211 29.20 17.31 -6.00
CA THR A 211 30.10 16.88 -7.06
C THR A 211 30.52 18.06 -7.93
N ILE A 212 29.59 18.92 -8.34
CA ILE A 212 29.90 20.11 -9.12
C ILE A 212 30.81 21.06 -8.35
N ALA A 213 30.45 21.34 -7.07
CA ALA A 213 31.19 22.31 -6.27
C ALA A 213 32.62 21.84 -5.93
N ASN A 214 32.80 20.57 -5.59
CA ASN A 214 34.10 20.08 -5.07
C ASN A 214 34.97 19.38 -6.11
N TYR A 215 34.41 19.00 -7.28
CA TYR A 215 35.20 18.30 -8.31
C TYR A 215 35.17 19.01 -9.65
N VAL A 216 33.99 19.32 -10.18
CA VAL A 216 33.87 19.87 -11.53
C VAL A 216 34.44 21.28 -11.59
N ASN A 217 34.00 22.16 -10.69
CA ASN A 217 34.49 23.55 -10.67
C ASN A 217 36.01 23.69 -10.47
N PRO A 218 36.65 22.98 -9.53
CA PRO A 218 38.13 23.01 -9.42
C PRO A 218 38.83 22.50 -10.68
N ILE A 219 38.35 21.43 -11.32
CA ILE A 219 38.94 20.91 -12.56
C ILE A 219 38.86 21.97 -13.68
N TYR A 220 37.71 22.63 -13.83
CA TYR A 220 37.55 23.72 -14.79
C TYR A 220 38.55 24.89 -14.53
N LYS A 221 38.73 25.27 -13.25
CA LYS A 221 39.66 26.35 -12.87
C LYS A 221 41.13 25.98 -13.16
N ILE A 222 41.52 24.73 -12.90
CA ILE A 222 42.83 24.21 -13.24
C ILE A 222 43.04 24.28 -14.76
N ALA A 223 42.07 23.79 -15.54
CA ALA A 223 42.12 23.78 -17.00
C ALA A 223 42.17 25.22 -17.58
N ASP A 224 41.35 26.12 -17.06
CA ASP A 224 41.33 27.54 -17.49
C ASP A 224 42.61 28.27 -17.15
N GLY A 225 43.18 28.06 -15.94
CA GLY A 225 44.47 28.60 -15.54
C GLY A 225 45.62 28.12 -16.44
N LEU A 226 45.64 26.82 -16.78
CA LEU A 226 46.60 26.22 -17.69
C LEU A 226 46.47 26.79 -19.13
N ASN A 227 45.22 26.96 -19.59
CA ASN A 227 44.95 27.53 -20.92
C ASN A 227 45.35 29.02 -21.00
N THR A 228 45.14 29.77 -19.93
CA THR A 228 45.57 31.17 -19.79
C THR A 228 47.11 31.26 -19.81
N TYR A 229 47.81 30.35 -19.13
CA TYR A 229 49.27 30.28 -19.21
C TYR A 229 49.74 29.98 -20.65
N ARG A 230 49.10 29.06 -21.36
CA ARG A 230 49.46 28.67 -22.72
C ARG A 230 49.23 29.79 -23.73
N SER A 231 48.14 30.56 -23.58
CA SER A 231 47.74 31.60 -24.56
C SER A 231 48.41 32.95 -24.32
N SER A 232 48.58 33.35 -23.05
CA SER A 232 49.06 34.69 -22.70
C SER A 232 50.42 34.73 -21.98
N GLY A 233 50.98 33.56 -21.61
CA GLY A 233 52.21 33.47 -20.83
C GLY A 233 52.07 33.97 -19.38
N LYS A 234 50.87 34.30 -18.91
CA LYS A 234 50.65 34.74 -17.54
C LYS A 234 50.90 33.61 -16.57
N ARG A 235 51.45 33.92 -15.39
CA ARG A 235 51.73 32.94 -14.34
C ARG A 235 50.44 32.19 -13.92
N TYR A 236 50.52 30.87 -13.78
CA TYR A 236 49.47 30.08 -13.19
C TYR A 236 49.33 30.43 -11.70
N ALA A 237 48.16 30.88 -11.27
CA ALA A 237 47.95 31.42 -9.93
C ALA A 237 46.76 30.76 -9.17
N TYR A 238 46.21 29.65 -9.67
CA TYR A 238 45.12 29.00 -9.00
C TYR A 238 45.62 28.16 -7.82
N ILE A 239 45.16 28.52 -6.62
CA ILE A 239 45.47 27.80 -5.39
C ILE A 239 44.22 27.02 -4.99
N LEU A 240 44.36 25.71 -4.79
CA LEU A 240 43.34 24.83 -4.30
C LEU A 240 43.71 24.39 -2.87
N ASP A 241 42.99 24.92 -1.88
CA ASP A 241 43.13 24.49 -0.49
C ASP A 241 42.44 23.15 -0.28
N GLY A 242 43.19 22.11 -0.12
CA GLY A 242 42.68 20.78 0.13
C GLY A 242 43.82 19.77 0.33
N ASP A 243 43.52 18.66 0.89
CA ASP A 243 44.43 17.55 1.16
C ASP A 243 43.90 16.32 0.38
N ASP A 244 43.52 16.57 -0.88
CA ASP A 244 42.95 15.57 -1.75
C ASP A 244 43.74 15.50 -3.10
N HIS A 245 43.46 14.48 -3.90
CA HIS A 245 44.16 14.27 -5.17
C HIS A 245 44.02 15.44 -6.17
N LEU A 246 43.01 16.28 -6.06
CA LEU A 246 42.87 17.46 -6.91
C LEU A 246 43.86 18.55 -6.48
N SER A 247 44.13 18.69 -5.19
CA SER A 247 45.20 19.56 -4.67
C SER A 247 46.58 19.09 -5.13
N ASP A 248 46.82 17.76 -5.08
CA ASP A 248 48.07 17.17 -5.59
C ASP A 248 48.27 17.43 -7.08
N ILE A 249 47.19 17.27 -7.88
CA ILE A 249 47.21 17.59 -9.31
C ILE A 249 47.49 19.07 -9.53
N ASN A 250 46.82 19.95 -8.77
CA ASN A 250 47.02 21.39 -8.87
C ASN A 250 48.46 21.81 -8.50
N ALA A 251 49.03 21.21 -7.47
CA ALA A 251 50.41 21.42 -7.07
C ALA A 251 51.41 20.99 -8.18
N GLY A 252 51.18 19.77 -8.74
CA GLY A 252 52.01 19.28 -9.85
C GLY A 252 51.90 20.14 -11.12
N VAL A 253 50.71 20.66 -11.44
CA VAL A 253 50.53 21.60 -12.54
C VAL A 253 51.27 22.90 -12.28
N THR A 254 51.24 23.41 -11.04
CA THR A 254 51.96 24.63 -10.65
C THR A 254 53.45 24.45 -10.82
N GLU A 255 54.04 23.36 -10.33
CA GLU A 255 55.44 23.01 -10.44
C GLU A 255 55.89 22.92 -11.91
N LEU A 256 55.14 22.17 -12.75
CA LEU A 256 55.44 22.05 -14.19
C LEU A 256 55.41 23.41 -14.92
N VAL A 257 54.49 24.30 -14.56
CA VAL A 257 54.42 25.64 -15.16
C VAL A 257 55.60 26.49 -14.72
N GLU A 258 56.00 26.43 -13.45
CA GLU A 258 57.17 27.17 -12.94
C GLU A 258 58.46 26.69 -13.60
N GLU A 259 58.70 25.39 -13.71
CA GLU A 259 59.81 24.82 -14.43
C GLU A 259 59.84 25.26 -15.91
N ASN A 260 58.69 25.22 -16.57
CA ASN A 260 58.61 25.65 -17.98
C ASN A 260 58.90 27.15 -18.16
N MET A 261 58.48 27.99 -17.22
CA MET A 261 58.81 29.42 -17.19
C MET A 261 60.32 29.66 -17.02
N GLU A 262 60.92 28.88 -16.11
CA GLU A 262 62.37 28.99 -15.88
C GLU A 262 63.17 28.55 -17.11
N LEU A 263 62.80 27.44 -17.75
CA LEU A 263 63.40 26.97 -18.99
C LEU A 263 63.25 28.01 -20.09
N LYS A 264 62.10 28.63 -20.27
CA LYS A 264 61.87 29.69 -21.25
C LYS A 264 62.80 30.92 -21.00
N ARG A 265 62.98 31.29 -19.71
CA ARG A 265 63.93 32.40 -19.35
C ARG A 265 65.35 32.03 -19.66
N ARG A 266 65.78 30.81 -19.32
CA ARG A 266 67.20 30.37 -19.67
C ARG A 266 67.38 30.34 -21.16
N VAL A 267 66.46 29.84 -21.95
CA VAL A 267 66.56 29.84 -23.43
C VAL A 267 66.56 31.24 -24.00
N LYS A 268 65.84 32.21 -23.44
CA LYS A 268 65.84 33.60 -23.86
C LYS A 268 67.19 34.24 -23.57
N ASN A 269 67.74 34.07 -22.37
CA ASN A 269 69.03 34.62 -21.99
C ASN A 269 70.17 34.07 -22.88
N LEU A 270 70.17 32.76 -23.17
CA LEU A 270 71.11 32.12 -24.07
C LEU A 270 71.00 32.60 -25.52
N LYS A 271 69.84 33.13 -25.94
CA LYS A 271 69.66 33.74 -27.28
C LYS A 271 70.10 35.19 -27.33
N GLU A 272 70.03 35.89 -26.19
CA GLU A 272 70.48 37.31 -26.09
C GLU A 272 72.03 37.42 -25.94
N GLU A 273 72.67 36.35 -25.47
CA GLU A 273 74.13 36.23 -25.35
C GLU A 273 74.82 35.78 -26.67
N ARG A 274 74.07 35.49 -27.70
CA ARG A 274 74.55 35.04 -29.01
C ARG A 274 74.39 36.16 -30.09
#